data_ae29ee3f556171c8d58530daaa310199
#
_entry.id   ae29ee3f556171c8d58530daaa310199
#
_cell.length_a   1.000
_cell.length_b   1.000
_cell.length_c   1.000
_cell.angle_alpha   90.00
_cell.angle_beta   90.00
_cell.angle_gamma   90.00
#
_symmetry.space_group_name_H-M   'P 1'
#
loop_
_entity.id
_entity.type
_entity.pdbx_description
1 polymer ?
#
loop_
_entity_poly.entity_id
_entity_poly.type
_entity_poly.pdbx_seq_one_letter_code
_entity_poly.pdbx_strand_id
1 'polypeptide(L)'
;LKTYGHYINSNKGVVRGLQANATVSITNDLSLMVNYAYTNGRSKAAGTWTVLERTFKNSFTAGANYNHTWRNYTLGVNLNGRFQSATYYPAYDDAPGYGVINLNTTHTFTVGRMFKLVPSIGVDNIFDKTDHRIDTPSQKVALYSPGRMLVVGLKVNFAK
;
A
#
# COMPACT_ATOMS: atom_id res chain seq x y z
N LEU A 1 44.56 4.21 -10.22
CA LEU A 1 44.04 2.95 -9.64
C LEU A 1 42.54 2.87 -9.95
N LYS A 2 42.09 1.89 -10.75
CA LYS A 2 40.66 1.61 -10.96
C LYS A 2 40.23 0.68 -9.85
N THR A 3 39.26 1.12 -9.03
CA THR A 3 38.61 0.29 -8.01
C THR A 3 37.46 -0.46 -8.66
N TYR A 4 37.52 -1.78 -8.62
CA TYR A 4 36.44 -2.63 -9.09
C TYR A 4 35.61 -3.12 -7.89
N GLY A 5 34.30 -2.97 -7.93
CA GLY A 5 33.41 -3.55 -6.93
C GLY A 5 33.22 -5.04 -7.19
N HIS A 6 33.40 -5.86 -6.17
CA HIS A 6 33.05 -7.30 -6.20
C HIS A 6 31.77 -7.55 -5.44
N TYR A 7 30.85 -8.33 -6.04
CA TYR A 7 29.72 -8.90 -5.30
C TYR A 7 30.18 -10.18 -4.60
N ILE A 8 30.12 -10.18 -3.28
CA ILE A 8 30.44 -11.36 -2.46
C ILE A 8 29.23 -11.74 -1.61
N ASN A 9 28.99 -13.05 -1.45
CA ASN A 9 28.00 -13.56 -0.50
C ASN A 9 28.59 -13.54 0.90
N SER A 10 28.52 -12.41 1.60
CA SER A 10 29.17 -12.24 2.91
C SER A 10 28.26 -12.56 4.10
N ASN A 11 26.94 -12.54 3.93
CA ASN A 11 25.98 -12.59 5.04
C ASN A 11 24.97 -13.73 4.88
N LYS A 12 24.61 -14.37 5.99
CA LYS A 12 23.46 -15.26 6.04
C LYS A 12 22.22 -14.45 6.42
N GLY A 13 21.12 -14.63 5.68
CA GLY A 13 19.82 -14.03 5.99
C GLY A 13 18.79 -15.11 6.31
N VAL A 14 17.93 -14.85 7.27
CA VAL A 14 16.76 -15.66 7.59
C VAL A 14 15.54 -14.76 7.69
N VAL A 15 14.49 -15.08 6.96
CA VAL A 15 13.21 -14.39 7.06
C VAL A 15 12.16 -15.42 7.48
N ARG A 16 11.42 -15.11 8.53
CA ARG A 16 10.30 -15.92 9.02
C ARG A 16 9.10 -15.02 9.18
N GLY A 17 7.92 -15.55 8.93
CA GLY A 17 6.72 -14.73 9.03
C GLY A 17 5.45 -15.55 9.08
N LEU A 18 4.37 -14.83 9.33
CA LEU A 18 3.00 -15.30 9.26
C LEU A 18 2.21 -14.33 8.40
N GLN A 19 1.36 -14.86 7.56
CA GLN A 19 0.43 -14.06 6.77
C GLN A 19 -0.98 -14.60 6.99
N ALA A 20 -1.93 -13.70 7.22
CA ALA A 20 -3.34 -14.02 7.31
C ALA A 20 -4.13 -13.06 6.40
N ASN A 21 -5.11 -13.59 5.70
CA ASN A 21 -6.03 -12.81 4.90
C ASN A 21 -7.45 -13.31 5.11
N ALA A 22 -8.40 -12.39 5.05
CA ALA A 22 -9.82 -12.68 5.13
C ALA A 22 -10.60 -11.74 4.21
N THR A 23 -11.61 -12.28 3.56
CA THR A 23 -12.59 -11.51 2.81
C THR A 23 -13.97 -11.96 3.25
N VAL A 24 -14.83 -11.00 3.60
CA VAL A 24 -16.17 -11.27 4.11
C VAL A 24 -17.17 -10.43 3.33
N SER A 25 -18.17 -11.06 2.75
CA SER A 25 -19.34 -10.38 2.19
C SER A 25 -20.35 -10.13 3.31
N ILE A 26 -20.52 -8.88 3.69
CA ILE A 26 -21.47 -8.47 4.74
C ILE A 26 -22.89 -8.46 4.18
N THR A 27 -23.03 -7.97 2.95
CA THR A 27 -24.27 -8.00 2.18
C THR A 27 -23.95 -8.36 0.73
N ASN A 28 -24.94 -8.43 -0.14
CA ASN A 28 -24.73 -8.62 -1.57
C ASN A 28 -23.95 -7.45 -2.21
N ASP A 29 -24.02 -6.28 -1.60
CA ASP A 29 -23.45 -5.04 -2.12
C ASP A 29 -22.14 -4.65 -1.40
N LEU A 30 -21.89 -5.15 -0.18
CA LEU A 30 -20.77 -4.75 0.66
C LEU A 30 -19.86 -5.93 1.00
N SER A 31 -18.61 -5.82 0.65
CA SER A 31 -17.55 -6.74 1.06
C SER A 31 -16.42 -6.02 1.78
N LEU A 32 -15.83 -6.70 2.76
CA LEU A 32 -14.66 -6.26 3.51
C LEU A 32 -13.52 -7.23 3.25
N MET A 33 -12.31 -6.69 3.15
CA MET A 33 -11.09 -7.49 3.11
C MET A 33 -10.08 -6.97 4.12
N VAL A 34 -9.34 -7.91 4.71
CA VAL A 34 -8.28 -7.63 5.66
C VAL A 34 -7.11 -8.56 5.36
N ASN A 35 -5.92 -7.98 5.30
CA ASN A 35 -4.67 -8.73 5.18
C ASN A 35 -3.72 -8.27 6.26
N TYR A 36 -3.10 -9.20 6.92
CA TYR A 36 -2.07 -8.96 7.92
C TYR A 36 -0.85 -9.81 7.61
N ALA A 37 0.33 -9.23 7.69
CA ALA A 37 1.57 -9.96 7.60
C ALA A 37 2.52 -9.55 8.74
N TYR A 38 3.06 -10.55 9.40
CA TYR A 38 4.17 -10.42 10.33
C TYR A 38 5.43 -10.99 9.69
N THR A 39 6.51 -10.21 9.69
CA THR A 39 7.80 -10.59 9.10
C THR A 39 8.93 -10.35 10.10
N ASN A 40 9.71 -11.38 10.37
CA ASN A 40 10.91 -11.30 11.20
C ASN A 40 12.12 -11.64 10.34
N GLY A 41 12.76 -10.61 9.79
CA GLY A 41 13.99 -10.71 9.02
C GLY A 41 15.20 -10.52 9.93
N ARG A 42 16.18 -11.41 9.82
CA ARG A 42 17.47 -11.32 10.51
C ARG A 42 18.60 -11.57 9.54
N SER A 43 19.70 -10.86 9.73
CA SER A 43 20.96 -11.07 9.00
C SER A 43 22.08 -11.36 9.99
N LYS A 44 23.04 -12.19 9.57
CA LYS A 44 24.23 -12.49 10.36
C LYS A 44 25.45 -11.92 9.65
N ALA A 45 26.09 -10.94 10.27
CA ALA A 45 27.34 -10.36 9.82
C ALA A 45 28.38 -10.46 10.92
N ALA A 46 29.60 -10.82 10.60
CA ALA A 46 30.72 -10.97 11.57
C ALA A 46 30.35 -11.80 12.82
N GLY A 47 29.57 -12.85 12.64
CA GLY A 47 29.16 -13.73 13.75
C GLY A 47 27.92 -13.29 14.53
N THR A 48 27.45 -12.05 14.40
CA THR A 48 26.33 -11.48 15.17
C THR A 48 25.05 -11.42 14.34
N TRP A 49 23.92 -11.78 14.96
CA TRP A 49 22.60 -11.67 14.37
C TRP A 49 21.98 -10.29 14.66
N THR A 50 21.62 -9.55 13.61
CA THR A 50 20.93 -8.26 13.67
C THR A 50 19.60 -8.33 12.93
N VAL A 51 18.74 -7.33 13.12
CA VAL A 51 17.53 -7.17 12.31
C VAL A 51 17.93 -6.92 10.87
N LEU A 52 17.22 -7.50 9.92
CA LEU A 52 17.47 -7.25 8.50
C LEU A 52 17.09 -5.81 8.16
N GLU A 53 18.04 -5.12 7.52
CA GLU A 53 17.85 -3.73 7.10
C GLU A 53 16.65 -3.56 6.16
N ARG A 54 16.01 -2.41 6.23
CA ARG A 54 14.86 -2.01 5.40
C ARG A 54 13.67 -2.95 5.52
N THR A 55 13.51 -3.58 6.68
CA THR A 55 12.35 -4.41 6.98
C THR A 55 11.47 -3.78 8.05
N PHE A 56 10.18 -3.98 7.91
CA PHE A 56 9.19 -3.69 8.93
C PHE A 56 8.54 -4.99 9.41
N LYS A 57 8.21 -5.06 10.70
CA LYS A 57 7.70 -6.29 11.29
C LYS A 57 6.25 -6.58 10.96
N ASN A 58 5.42 -5.53 10.93
CA ASN A 58 3.99 -5.69 10.77
C ASN A 58 3.52 -4.87 9.57
N SER A 59 2.70 -5.47 8.72
CA SER A 59 1.91 -4.77 7.72
C SER A 59 0.45 -5.18 7.80
N PHE A 60 -0.42 -4.22 7.58
CA PHE A 60 -1.85 -4.39 7.62
C PHE A 60 -2.49 -3.65 6.45
N THR A 61 -3.34 -4.34 5.71
CA THR A 61 -4.16 -3.73 4.66
C THR A 61 -5.61 -4.08 4.95
N ALA A 62 -6.48 -3.07 4.92
CA ALA A 62 -7.92 -3.27 5.01
C ALA A 62 -8.62 -2.56 3.87
N GLY A 63 -9.73 -3.12 3.41
CA GLY A 63 -10.54 -2.54 2.36
C GLY A 63 -12.01 -2.83 2.53
N ALA A 64 -12.82 -1.91 2.03
CA ALA A 64 -14.26 -2.05 1.91
C ALA A 64 -14.68 -1.73 0.46
N ASN A 65 -15.43 -2.62 -0.13
CA ASN A 65 -16.00 -2.45 -1.46
C ASN A 65 -17.52 -2.46 -1.36
N TYR A 66 -18.13 -1.39 -1.79
CA TYR A 66 -19.58 -1.28 -1.92
C TYR A 66 -19.94 -1.10 -3.39
N ASN A 67 -20.88 -1.93 -3.89
CA ASN A 67 -21.39 -1.84 -5.25
C ASN A 67 -22.90 -2.06 -5.23
N HIS A 68 -23.64 -1.03 -5.57
CA HIS A 68 -25.11 -1.14 -5.67
C HIS A 68 -25.61 -0.63 -7.00
N THR A 69 -26.60 -1.33 -7.55
CA THR A 69 -27.20 -1.01 -8.85
C THR A 69 -28.67 -0.67 -8.70
N TRP A 70 -29.03 0.53 -9.16
CA TRP A 70 -30.40 1.01 -9.32
C TRP A 70 -30.73 1.11 -10.81
N ARG A 71 -31.52 0.21 -11.32
CA ARG A 71 -31.90 0.19 -12.75
C ARG A 71 -30.72 0.35 -13.71
N ASN A 72 -30.45 1.57 -14.17
CA ASN A 72 -29.45 1.92 -15.14
C ASN A 72 -28.23 2.66 -14.54
N TYR A 73 -28.15 2.76 -13.22
CA TYR A 73 -27.05 3.39 -12.51
C TYR A 73 -26.44 2.43 -11.49
N THR A 74 -25.10 2.32 -11.49
CA THR A 74 -24.36 1.58 -10.47
C THR A 74 -23.40 2.53 -9.78
N LEU A 75 -23.45 2.56 -8.45
CA LEU A 75 -22.47 3.20 -7.59
C LEU A 75 -21.48 2.16 -7.10
N GLY A 76 -20.20 2.37 -7.37
CA GLY A 76 -19.10 1.66 -6.76
C GLY A 76 -18.36 2.57 -5.79
N VAL A 77 -18.06 2.10 -4.59
CA VAL A 77 -17.23 2.80 -3.60
C VAL A 77 -16.16 1.83 -3.13
N ASN A 78 -14.91 2.22 -3.25
CA ASN A 78 -13.77 1.49 -2.73
C ASN A 78 -13.03 2.35 -1.71
N LEU A 79 -12.97 1.88 -0.48
CA LEU A 79 -12.14 2.44 0.58
C LEU A 79 -11.05 1.43 0.89
N ASN A 80 -9.79 1.84 0.88
CA ASN A 80 -8.69 0.96 1.24
C ASN A 80 -7.65 1.70 2.07
N GLY A 81 -7.02 0.97 2.98
CA GLY A 81 -5.96 1.46 3.83
C GLY A 81 -4.80 0.47 3.89
N ARG A 82 -3.60 1.00 3.90
CA ARG A 82 -2.36 0.25 4.10
C ARG A 82 -1.58 0.87 5.23
N PHE A 83 -1.11 0.04 6.15
CA PHE A 83 -0.34 0.43 7.33
C PHE A 83 0.87 -0.47 7.48
N GLN A 84 1.99 0.08 7.92
CA GLN A 84 3.20 -0.66 8.25
C GLN A 84 3.81 -0.15 9.55
N SER A 85 4.44 -1.03 10.30
CA SER A 85 5.22 -0.64 11.48
C SER A 85 6.50 0.08 11.09
N ALA A 86 7.23 0.61 12.07
CA ALA A 86 8.53 1.21 11.86
C ALA A 86 9.46 0.30 11.05
N THR A 87 10.24 0.91 10.17
CA THR A 87 11.22 0.24 9.31
C THR A 87 12.62 0.44 9.88
N TYR A 88 13.34 -0.64 10.05
CA TYR A 88 14.68 -0.64 10.63
C TYR A 88 15.76 -0.21 9.63
N TYR A 89 16.57 0.76 10.04
CA TYR A 89 17.73 1.26 9.29
C TYR A 89 18.97 1.32 10.18
N PRO A 90 19.95 0.38 10.06
CA PRO A 90 21.08 0.27 10.99
C PRO A 90 22.04 1.46 10.94
N ALA A 91 22.09 2.20 9.84
CA ALA A 91 22.95 3.37 9.66
C ALA A 91 22.22 4.71 9.93
N TYR A 92 20.93 4.66 10.28
CA TYR A 92 20.05 5.80 10.45
C TYR A 92 19.10 5.54 11.61
N ASP A 93 18.35 6.56 12.00
CA ASP A 93 17.21 6.36 12.89
C ASP A 93 16.12 5.55 12.19
N ASP A 94 15.40 4.72 12.94
CA ASP A 94 14.30 3.94 12.40
C ASP A 94 13.23 4.87 11.81
N ALA A 95 12.78 4.56 10.59
CA ALA A 95 11.63 5.27 10.02
C ALA A 95 10.36 4.87 10.78
N PRO A 96 9.60 5.83 11.34
CA PRO A 96 8.37 5.55 12.06
C PRO A 96 7.35 4.79 11.23
N GLY A 97 6.38 4.16 11.90
CA GLY A 97 5.27 3.49 11.24
C GLY A 97 4.47 4.46 10.36
N TYR A 98 4.02 3.96 9.22
CA TYR A 98 3.37 4.75 8.18
C TYR A 98 2.08 4.09 7.71
N GLY A 99 1.09 4.92 7.38
CA GLY A 99 -0.16 4.42 6.83
C GLY A 99 -0.89 5.43 5.97
N VAL A 100 -1.54 4.95 4.92
CA VAL A 100 -2.37 5.75 4.01
C VAL A 100 -3.74 5.13 3.85
N ILE A 101 -4.73 5.98 3.65
CA ILE A 101 -6.10 5.60 3.32
C ILE A 101 -6.49 6.29 2.01
N ASN A 102 -7.08 5.53 1.11
CA ASN A 102 -7.54 5.97 -0.20
C ASN A 102 -9.05 5.71 -0.33
N LEU A 103 -9.72 6.59 -1.01
CA LEU A 103 -11.14 6.45 -1.38
C LEU A 103 -11.28 6.62 -2.89
N ASN A 104 -12.00 5.72 -3.52
CA ASN A 104 -12.36 5.84 -4.93
C ASN A 104 -13.84 5.57 -5.11
N THR A 105 -14.49 6.38 -5.94
CA THR A 105 -15.89 6.17 -6.33
C THR A 105 -16.00 6.06 -7.84
N THR A 106 -16.85 5.16 -8.29
CA THR A 106 -17.19 4.95 -9.70
C THR A 106 -18.69 5.06 -9.88
N HIS A 107 -19.11 5.76 -10.91
CA HIS A 107 -20.50 6.02 -11.23
C HIS A 107 -20.81 5.48 -12.62
N THR A 108 -21.42 4.32 -12.73
CA THR A 108 -21.74 3.70 -14.02
C THR A 108 -23.14 4.05 -14.44
N PHE A 109 -23.27 4.80 -15.53
CA PHE A 109 -24.54 5.12 -16.18
C PHE A 109 -24.71 4.25 -17.44
N THR A 110 -25.76 3.44 -17.49
CA THR A 110 -26.11 2.68 -18.68
C THR A 110 -27.05 3.53 -19.54
N VAL A 111 -26.58 3.95 -20.72
CA VAL A 111 -27.31 4.84 -21.63
C VAL A 111 -27.83 4.00 -22.81
N GLY A 112 -29.13 3.69 -22.75
CA GLY A 112 -29.79 2.83 -23.73
C GLY A 112 -29.16 1.44 -23.76
N ARG A 113 -29.04 0.87 -24.98
CA ARG A 113 -28.34 -0.41 -25.23
C ARG A 113 -26.94 -0.21 -25.83
N MET A 114 -26.52 1.05 -26.05
CA MET A 114 -25.35 1.34 -26.89
C MET A 114 -24.08 1.56 -26.09
N PHE A 115 -24.12 2.21 -24.94
CA PHE A 115 -22.89 2.48 -24.20
C PHE A 115 -23.10 2.65 -22.70
N LYS A 116 -22.01 2.50 -21.94
CA LYS A 116 -21.93 2.82 -20.53
C LYS A 116 -20.92 3.94 -20.32
N LEU A 117 -21.34 4.96 -19.60
CA LEU A 117 -20.48 6.06 -19.17
C LEU A 117 -20.08 5.83 -17.71
N VAL A 118 -18.77 5.84 -17.44
CA VAL A 118 -18.24 5.53 -16.12
C VAL A 118 -17.28 6.64 -15.65
N PRO A 119 -17.79 7.78 -15.14
CA PRO A 119 -16.96 8.71 -14.41
C PRO A 119 -16.49 8.11 -13.09
N SER A 120 -15.29 8.51 -12.66
CA SER A 120 -14.71 8.13 -11.38
C SER A 120 -14.01 9.32 -10.72
N ILE A 121 -14.08 9.37 -9.40
CA ILE A 121 -13.38 10.34 -8.57
C ILE A 121 -12.71 9.56 -7.44
N GLY A 122 -11.42 9.81 -7.25
CA GLY A 122 -10.63 9.21 -6.19
C GLY A 122 -9.82 10.24 -5.43
N VAL A 123 -9.57 9.95 -4.17
CA VAL A 123 -8.64 10.68 -3.31
C VAL A 123 -7.67 9.67 -2.75
N ASP A 124 -6.42 9.76 -3.19
CA ASP A 124 -5.35 8.98 -2.61
C ASP A 124 -4.75 9.75 -1.43
N ASN A 125 -4.38 9.00 -0.40
CA ASN A 125 -3.81 9.55 0.83
C ASN A 125 -4.69 10.67 1.45
N ILE A 126 -5.93 10.32 1.82
CA ILE A 126 -6.97 11.27 2.29
C ILE A 126 -6.45 12.18 3.42
N PHE A 127 -5.62 11.65 4.32
CA PHE A 127 -5.10 12.37 5.48
C PHE A 127 -3.79 13.12 5.22
N ASP A 128 -3.32 13.15 3.96
CA ASP A 128 -2.10 13.84 3.55
C ASP A 128 -0.86 13.40 4.38
N LYS A 129 -0.80 12.11 4.68
CA LYS A 129 0.33 11.54 5.42
C LYS A 129 1.55 11.45 4.51
N THR A 130 2.66 12.01 4.97
CA THR A 130 3.95 11.89 4.31
C THR A 130 4.87 10.97 5.11
N ASP A 131 5.80 10.30 4.44
CA ASP A 131 6.82 9.51 5.11
C ASP A 131 7.70 10.41 5.97
N HIS A 132 8.10 9.87 7.10
CA HIS A 132 8.98 10.57 8.01
C HIS A 132 10.41 10.61 7.48
N ARG A 133 11.12 11.66 7.88
CA ARG A 133 12.55 11.79 7.58
C ARG A 133 13.34 10.76 8.35
N ILE A 134 14.35 10.21 7.70
CA ILE A 134 15.43 9.47 8.33
C ILE A 134 16.55 10.47 8.54
N ASP A 135 16.87 10.77 9.77
CA ASP A 135 17.94 11.71 10.11
C ASP A 135 19.22 10.95 10.48
N THR A 136 20.34 11.39 9.92
CA THR A 136 21.67 11.00 10.38
C THR A 136 22.38 12.21 10.95
N PRO A 137 23.45 12.04 11.73
CA PRO A 137 24.27 13.16 12.19
C PRO A 137 24.80 14.05 11.06
N SER A 138 24.98 13.48 9.88
CA SER A 138 25.57 14.16 8.72
C SER A 138 24.60 14.44 7.57
N GLN A 139 23.43 13.81 7.54
CA GLN A 139 22.51 13.93 6.40
C GLN A 139 21.06 13.67 6.79
N LYS A 140 20.18 14.53 6.29
CA LYS A 140 18.72 14.34 6.40
C LYS A 140 18.22 13.70 5.12
N VAL A 141 17.63 12.52 5.24
CA VAL A 141 17.03 11.79 4.12
C VAL A 141 15.52 11.76 4.31
N ALA A 142 14.78 12.32 3.37
CA ALA A 142 13.34 12.17 3.32
C ALA A 142 13.00 10.98 2.41
N LEU A 143 12.21 10.05 2.91
CA LEU A 143 11.58 9.05 2.05
C LEU A 143 10.56 9.77 1.17
N TYR A 144 10.59 9.51 -0.13
CA TYR A 144 9.62 10.10 -1.04
C TYR A 144 8.27 9.42 -0.84
N SER A 145 7.28 10.21 -0.45
CA SER A 145 5.88 9.79 -0.39
C SER A 145 5.03 10.88 -1.02
N PRO A 146 4.23 10.57 -2.04
CA PRO A 146 3.29 11.55 -2.57
C PRO A 146 2.27 11.88 -1.47
N GLY A 147 2.00 13.18 -1.30
CA GLY A 147 0.93 13.68 -0.48
C GLY A 147 -0.45 13.30 -1.02
N ARG A 148 -1.47 14.00 -0.57
CA ARG A 148 -2.84 13.80 -1.07
C ARG A 148 -2.92 14.08 -2.56
N MET A 149 -3.57 13.17 -3.30
CA MET A 149 -3.82 13.33 -4.73
C MET A 149 -5.30 13.17 -5.03
N LEU A 150 -5.84 14.05 -5.86
CA LEU A 150 -7.17 13.91 -6.45
C LEU A 150 -7.01 13.25 -7.82
N VAL A 151 -7.75 12.18 -8.05
CA VAL A 151 -7.77 11.43 -9.30
C VAL A 151 -9.16 11.49 -9.90
N VAL A 152 -9.26 11.93 -11.16
CA VAL A 152 -10.54 11.98 -11.89
C VAL A 152 -10.38 11.16 -13.17
N GLY A 153 -11.33 10.32 -13.45
CA GLY A 153 -11.33 9.47 -14.64
C GLY A 153 -12.69 9.45 -15.34
N LEU A 154 -12.65 9.20 -16.64
CA LEU A 154 -13.83 8.96 -17.44
C LEU A 154 -13.56 7.78 -18.37
N LYS A 155 -14.41 6.74 -18.30
CA LYS A 155 -14.36 5.59 -19.19
C LYS A 155 -15.68 5.47 -19.95
N VAL A 156 -15.61 5.23 -21.25
CA VAL A 156 -16.76 4.96 -22.10
C VAL A 156 -16.63 3.55 -22.65
N ASN A 157 -17.61 2.71 -22.38
CA ASN A 157 -17.68 1.34 -22.91
C ASN A 157 -18.81 1.27 -23.94
N PHE A 158 -18.50 0.84 -25.13
CA PHE A 158 -19.49 0.60 -26.19
C PHE A 158 -19.92 -0.87 -26.15
N ALA A 159 -21.23 -1.10 -26.22
CA ALA A 159 -21.75 -2.46 -26.45
C ALA A 159 -21.51 -2.84 -27.91
N LYS A 160 -21.06 -4.07 -28.14
CA LYS A 160 -21.03 -4.68 -29.47
C LYS A 160 -22.36 -5.31 -29.77
#